data_c6f0642761c6ef4f186713ac74cf4aa2
#
_entry.id   c6f0642761c6ef4f186713ac74cf4aa2
#
_cell.length_a   1.000
_cell.length_b   1.000
_cell.length_c   1.000
_cell.angle_alpha   90.00
_cell.angle_beta   90.00
_cell.angle_gamma   90.00
#
_symmetry.space_group_name_H-M   'P 1'
#
loop_
_entity.id
_entity.type
_entity.pdbx_description
1 polymer ?
#
loop_
_entity_poly.entity_id
_entity_poly.type
_entity_poly.pdbx_seq_one_letter_code
_entity_poly.pdbx_strand_id
1 'polypeptide(L)'
;MIEKIAHEMKEAGINSYYVGGAVRDKLMGIPIDDIDICLVNVVDSKVVTKILEKYCDSIVSDAGSRFPVWIGIIGDMKIDYALARRENLVGKTRQDFQVDIASVSIEEDLKRRDLTINAIAENVLTGEIIDPFNGRFHIENKVAHYVSSAFMEDTLRVLRTARFIARFELVPTSSLITMCKNLKPTDISNERVGMELMKMF
;
A
#
# COMPACT_ATOMS: atom_id res chain seq x y z
N MET A 1 -20.78 -2.13 -4.71
CA MET A 1 -20.82 -1.15 -3.60
C MET A 1 -19.61 -0.23 -3.63
N ILE A 2 -18.39 -0.76 -3.75
CA ILE A 2 -17.14 0.03 -3.79
C ILE A 2 -17.18 1.12 -4.87
N GLU A 3 -17.68 0.81 -6.07
CA GLU A 3 -17.83 1.79 -7.14
C GLU A 3 -18.77 2.95 -6.78
N LYS A 4 -19.86 2.70 -6.03
CA LYS A 4 -20.75 3.76 -5.56
C LYS A 4 -20.05 4.70 -4.59
N ILE A 5 -19.27 4.15 -3.67
CA ILE A 5 -18.41 4.92 -2.76
C ILE A 5 -17.43 5.76 -3.56
N ALA A 6 -16.75 5.15 -4.55
CA ALA A 6 -15.78 5.83 -5.38
C ALA A 6 -16.39 6.95 -6.25
N HIS A 7 -17.65 6.80 -6.72
CA HIS A 7 -18.38 7.86 -7.40
C HIS A 7 -18.64 9.05 -6.48
N GLU A 8 -19.14 8.82 -5.26
CA GLU A 8 -19.38 9.90 -4.31
C GLU A 8 -18.06 10.57 -3.85
N MET A 9 -17.00 9.78 -3.67
CA MET A 9 -15.65 10.34 -3.45
C MET A 9 -15.21 11.24 -4.61
N LYS A 10 -15.48 10.83 -5.86
CA LYS A 10 -15.14 11.61 -7.06
C LYS A 10 -15.91 12.92 -7.13
N GLU A 11 -17.20 12.93 -6.77
CA GLU A 11 -18.02 14.15 -6.68
C GLU A 11 -17.46 15.13 -5.63
N ALA A 12 -16.84 14.59 -4.57
CA ALA A 12 -16.13 15.39 -3.56
C ALA A 12 -14.69 15.77 -3.96
N GLY A 13 -14.27 15.48 -5.21
CA GLY A 13 -12.92 15.78 -5.72
C GLY A 13 -11.85 14.75 -5.34
N ILE A 14 -12.23 13.62 -4.72
CA ILE A 14 -11.32 12.59 -4.24
C ILE A 14 -11.24 11.46 -5.27
N ASN A 15 -10.01 11.06 -5.64
CA ASN A 15 -9.79 9.91 -6.50
C ASN A 15 -9.48 8.66 -5.66
N SER A 16 -10.07 7.51 -6.04
CA SER A 16 -9.93 6.23 -5.35
C SER A 16 -9.21 5.23 -6.23
N TYR A 17 -8.20 4.55 -5.67
CA TYR A 17 -7.37 3.57 -6.37
C TYR A 17 -7.24 2.29 -5.56
N TYR A 18 -7.52 1.13 -6.17
CA TYR A 18 -7.04 -0.14 -5.63
C TYR A 18 -5.51 -0.13 -5.67
N VAL A 19 -4.87 -0.66 -4.63
CA VAL A 19 -3.41 -0.65 -4.51
C VAL A 19 -2.87 -1.93 -3.87
N GLY A 20 -1.57 -2.14 -4.00
CA GLY A 20 -0.85 -3.17 -3.25
C GLY A 20 -1.24 -4.59 -3.60
N GLY A 21 -1.62 -5.37 -2.58
CA GLY A 21 -1.96 -6.79 -2.71
C GLY A 21 -3.13 -7.04 -3.65
N ALA A 22 -4.18 -6.23 -3.55
CA ALA A 22 -5.38 -6.39 -4.38
C ALA A 22 -5.09 -6.32 -5.89
N VAL A 23 -4.29 -5.33 -6.32
CA VAL A 23 -3.93 -5.19 -7.75
C VAL A 23 -2.96 -6.27 -8.19
N ARG A 24 -1.94 -6.59 -7.37
CA ARG A 24 -1.00 -7.68 -7.66
C ARG A 24 -1.71 -9.01 -7.81
N ASP A 25 -2.57 -9.39 -6.87
CA ASP A 25 -3.23 -10.68 -6.84
C ASP A 25 -4.22 -10.81 -8.01
N LYS A 26 -4.95 -9.72 -8.36
CA LYS A 26 -5.75 -9.63 -9.58
C LYS A 26 -4.93 -9.90 -10.83
N LEU A 27 -3.76 -9.28 -10.98
CA LEU A 27 -2.88 -9.44 -12.14
C LEU A 27 -2.26 -10.84 -12.22
N MET A 28 -2.07 -11.50 -11.07
CA MET A 28 -1.59 -12.89 -10.99
C MET A 28 -2.70 -13.94 -11.14
N GLY A 29 -3.98 -13.52 -11.19
CA GLY A 29 -5.12 -14.45 -11.22
C GLY A 29 -5.35 -15.17 -9.88
N ILE A 30 -4.90 -14.58 -8.76
CA ILE A 30 -5.05 -15.11 -7.40
C ILE A 30 -6.29 -14.46 -6.75
N PRO A 31 -7.09 -15.19 -5.96
CA PRO A 31 -8.18 -14.59 -5.20
C PRO A 31 -7.71 -13.42 -4.33
N ILE A 32 -8.51 -12.35 -4.31
CA ILE A 32 -8.23 -11.15 -3.52
C ILE A 32 -8.86 -11.34 -2.15
N ASP A 33 -8.04 -11.38 -1.11
CA ASP A 33 -8.49 -11.52 0.28
C ASP A 33 -8.65 -10.15 0.97
N ASP A 34 -7.68 -9.25 0.77
CA ASP A 34 -7.64 -7.92 1.38
C ASP A 34 -7.79 -6.84 0.31
N ILE A 35 -8.69 -5.88 0.53
CA ILE A 35 -8.89 -4.75 -0.39
C ILE A 35 -8.33 -3.49 0.26
N ASP A 36 -7.25 -2.98 -0.33
CA ASP A 36 -6.63 -1.69 0.04
C ASP A 36 -7.01 -0.62 -0.99
N ILE A 37 -7.60 0.49 -0.54
CA ILE A 37 -7.92 1.66 -1.37
C ILE A 37 -7.10 2.86 -0.93
N CYS A 38 -6.35 3.43 -1.86
CA CYS A 38 -5.64 4.68 -1.69
C CYS A 38 -6.50 5.85 -2.16
N LEU A 39 -6.69 6.86 -1.30
CA LEU A 39 -7.45 8.08 -1.57
C LEU A 39 -6.49 9.24 -1.86
N VAL A 40 -6.69 9.90 -3.00
CA VAL A 40 -5.86 11.03 -3.48
C VAL A 40 -6.71 12.30 -3.52
N ASN A 41 -6.11 13.45 -3.24
CA ASN A 41 -6.76 14.77 -3.19
C ASN A 41 -7.77 14.93 -2.05
N VAL A 42 -7.55 14.29 -0.92
CA VAL A 42 -8.39 14.48 0.26
C VAL A 42 -7.99 15.78 0.98
N VAL A 43 -8.90 16.75 0.99
CA VAL A 43 -8.70 18.04 1.69
C VAL A 43 -9.19 17.95 3.14
N ASP A 44 -10.33 17.28 3.37
CA ASP A 44 -10.90 17.09 4.71
C ASP A 44 -11.26 15.61 4.92
N SER A 45 -10.62 15.00 5.88
CA SER A 45 -10.84 13.59 6.26
C SER A 45 -12.29 13.32 6.74
N LYS A 46 -12.99 14.32 7.25
CA LYS A 46 -14.39 14.19 7.66
C LYS A 46 -15.33 13.91 6.48
N VAL A 47 -14.97 14.36 5.27
CA VAL A 47 -15.73 14.06 4.05
C VAL A 47 -15.67 12.56 3.78
N VAL A 48 -14.47 11.96 3.88
CA VAL A 48 -14.28 10.52 3.71
C VAL A 48 -15.13 9.74 4.71
N THR A 49 -15.07 10.10 6.00
CA THR A 49 -15.86 9.45 7.05
C THR A 49 -17.34 9.49 6.73
N LYS A 50 -17.89 10.67 6.40
CA LYS A 50 -19.32 10.84 6.07
C LYS A 50 -19.75 9.99 4.86
N ILE A 51 -18.91 9.87 3.84
CA ILE A 51 -19.23 9.06 2.67
C ILE A 51 -19.23 7.58 3.06
N LEU A 52 -18.23 7.12 3.79
CA LEU A 52 -18.16 5.72 4.22
C LEU A 52 -19.32 5.33 5.13
N GLU A 53 -19.74 6.21 6.05
CA GLU A 53 -20.91 6.01 6.95
C GLU A 53 -22.23 5.73 6.21
N LYS A 54 -22.37 6.17 4.97
CA LYS A 54 -23.58 5.92 4.16
C LYS A 54 -23.63 4.51 3.57
N TYR A 55 -22.47 3.86 3.39
CA TYR A 55 -22.36 2.63 2.60
C TYR A 55 -21.80 1.43 3.36
N CYS A 56 -21.08 1.68 4.45
CA CYS A 56 -20.50 0.62 5.27
C CYS A 56 -21.42 0.27 6.44
N ASP A 57 -21.52 -1.01 6.75
CA ASP A 57 -22.26 -1.51 7.91
C ASP A 57 -21.61 -1.09 9.23
N SER A 58 -20.28 -0.97 9.21
CA SER A 58 -19.48 -0.41 10.30
C SER A 58 -18.18 0.20 9.78
N ILE A 59 -17.67 1.18 10.53
CA ILE A 59 -16.40 1.85 10.24
C ILE A 59 -15.57 1.91 11.52
N VAL A 60 -14.31 1.50 11.42
CA VAL A 60 -13.29 1.82 12.40
C VAL A 60 -12.36 2.85 11.77
N SER A 61 -12.18 3.99 12.40
CA SER A 61 -11.32 5.04 11.85
C SER A 61 -10.35 5.56 12.89
N ASP A 62 -9.14 5.82 12.45
CA ASP A 62 -8.14 6.61 13.16
C ASP A 62 -7.94 7.96 12.43
N ALA A 63 -9.07 8.59 12.11
CA ALA A 63 -9.11 9.85 11.34
C ALA A 63 -8.40 11.02 12.03
N GLY A 64 -8.14 10.90 13.34
CA GLY A 64 -7.38 11.86 14.14
C GLY A 64 -5.88 11.59 14.19
N SER A 65 -5.42 10.47 13.63
CA SER A 65 -4.01 10.12 13.63
C SER A 65 -3.22 10.89 12.58
N ARG A 66 -1.90 10.86 12.73
CA ARG A 66 -0.96 11.37 11.71
C ARG A 66 -1.11 10.67 10.34
N PHE A 67 -1.71 9.48 10.35
CA PHE A 67 -1.94 8.62 9.17
C PHE A 67 -3.39 8.13 9.17
N PRO A 68 -4.35 8.96 8.75
CA PRO A 68 -5.73 8.55 8.74
C PRO A 68 -5.95 7.28 7.93
N VAL A 69 -6.53 6.28 8.57
CA VAL A 69 -6.97 5.03 7.96
C VAL A 69 -8.41 4.78 8.38
N TRP A 70 -9.22 4.30 7.45
CA TRP A 70 -10.57 3.83 7.72
C TRP A 70 -10.67 2.37 7.31
N ILE A 71 -11.25 1.57 8.18
CA ILE A 71 -11.61 0.19 7.90
C ILE A 71 -13.12 0.16 7.75
N GLY A 72 -13.60 -0.01 6.53
CA GLY A 72 -15.01 -0.18 6.22
C GLY A 72 -15.37 -1.64 6.10
N ILE A 73 -16.50 -2.03 6.70
CA ILE A 73 -17.09 -3.36 6.57
C ILE A 73 -18.36 -3.25 5.74
N ILE A 74 -18.48 -4.10 4.72
CA ILE A 74 -19.67 -4.20 3.85
C ILE A 74 -20.00 -5.69 3.68
N GLY A 75 -21.01 -6.18 4.39
CA GLY A 75 -21.25 -7.62 4.51
C GLY A 75 -20.04 -8.31 5.10
N ASP A 76 -19.49 -9.29 4.39
CA ASP A 76 -18.27 -10.02 4.81
C ASP A 76 -16.97 -9.36 4.30
N MET A 77 -17.06 -8.29 3.51
CA MET A 77 -15.89 -7.62 2.95
C MET A 77 -15.32 -6.60 3.92
N LYS A 78 -14.02 -6.69 4.16
CA LYS A 78 -13.22 -5.68 4.83
C LYS A 78 -12.46 -4.87 3.78
N ILE A 79 -12.54 -3.55 3.87
CA ILE A 79 -11.87 -2.62 2.95
C ILE A 79 -11.09 -1.61 3.76
N ASP A 80 -9.80 -1.53 3.51
CA ASP A 80 -8.91 -0.56 4.15
C ASP A 80 -8.74 0.66 3.24
N TYR A 81 -9.14 1.84 3.72
CA TYR A 81 -8.97 3.12 3.03
C TYR A 81 -7.85 3.91 3.70
N ALA A 82 -6.88 4.35 2.92
CA ALA A 82 -5.77 5.17 3.40
C ALA A 82 -5.54 6.37 2.49
N LEU A 83 -5.06 7.49 3.04
CA LEU A 83 -4.66 8.63 2.24
C LEU A 83 -3.34 8.35 1.51
N ALA A 84 -3.24 8.82 0.27
CA ALA A 84 -1.95 8.93 -0.41
C ALA A 84 -0.99 9.76 0.44
N ARG A 85 0.23 9.30 0.61
CA ARG A 85 1.22 9.96 1.44
C ARG A 85 2.62 9.87 0.89
N ARG A 86 3.40 10.92 1.15
CA ARG A 86 4.85 10.94 0.96
C ARG A 86 5.51 10.81 2.33
N GLU A 87 6.46 9.93 2.45
CA GLU A 87 7.27 9.75 3.64
C GLU A 87 8.66 10.33 3.37
N ASN A 88 9.10 11.31 4.16
CA ASN A 88 10.44 11.89 4.08
C ASN A 88 11.15 11.61 5.40
N LEU A 89 12.28 10.92 5.35
CA LEU A 89 13.12 10.70 6.52
C LEU A 89 13.85 12.00 6.84
N VAL A 90 13.51 12.66 7.96
CA VAL A 90 14.14 13.91 8.42
C VAL A 90 15.23 13.66 9.48
N GLY A 91 15.39 12.41 9.97
CA GLY A 91 16.35 12.02 11.01
C GLY A 91 16.93 10.64 10.75
N LYS A 92 17.40 9.99 11.82
CA LYS A 92 18.09 8.69 11.75
C LYS A 92 17.21 7.50 12.07
N THR A 93 16.00 7.72 12.59
CA THR A 93 15.10 6.66 13.05
C THR A 93 13.75 6.76 12.36
N ARG A 94 12.99 5.67 12.38
CA ARG A 94 11.64 5.61 11.82
C ARG A 94 10.65 6.57 12.52
N GLN A 95 10.95 7.06 13.72
CA GLN A 95 10.13 8.05 14.40
C GLN A 95 10.33 9.47 13.84
N ASP A 96 11.39 9.66 13.05
CA ASP A 96 11.78 10.95 12.47
C ASP A 96 11.20 11.17 11.05
N PHE A 97 10.18 10.39 10.64
CA PHE A 97 9.50 10.61 9.37
C PHE A 97 8.60 11.84 9.42
N GLN A 98 8.84 12.77 8.51
CA GLN A 98 7.86 13.77 8.14
C GLN A 98 6.96 13.17 7.05
N VAL A 99 5.66 13.13 7.33
CA VAL A 99 4.67 12.64 6.39
C VAL A 99 3.89 13.81 5.86
N ASP A 100 3.86 13.91 4.55
CA ASP A 100 3.05 14.86 3.82
C ASP A 100 1.90 14.09 3.16
N ILE A 101 0.67 14.57 3.37
CA ILE A 101 -0.55 14.07 2.74
C ILE A 101 -1.17 15.12 1.81
N ALA A 102 -0.69 16.38 1.87
CA ALA A 102 -1.19 17.44 1.04
C ALA A 102 -0.67 17.30 -0.39
N SER A 103 -1.57 17.23 -1.36
CA SER A 103 -1.26 17.21 -2.80
C SER A 103 -0.32 16.07 -3.24
N VAL A 104 -0.38 14.92 -2.57
CA VAL A 104 0.41 13.74 -2.93
C VAL A 104 -0.30 12.98 -4.04
N SER A 105 0.41 12.68 -5.13
CA SER A 105 -0.12 11.88 -6.23
C SER A 105 -0.09 10.38 -5.91
N ILE A 106 -0.81 9.58 -6.72
CA ILE A 106 -0.76 8.11 -6.56
C ILE A 106 0.64 7.57 -6.86
N GLU A 107 1.36 8.11 -7.82
CA GLU A 107 2.72 7.68 -8.17
C GLU A 107 3.70 7.94 -7.02
N GLU A 108 3.52 9.03 -6.28
CA GLU A 108 4.32 9.34 -5.10
C GLU A 108 4.04 8.37 -3.95
N ASP A 109 2.77 7.98 -3.74
CA ASP A 109 2.45 6.92 -2.76
C ASP A 109 3.04 5.57 -3.17
N LEU A 110 2.96 5.22 -4.45
CA LEU A 110 3.56 3.99 -4.96
C LEU A 110 5.08 3.97 -4.79
N LYS A 111 5.76 5.10 -4.94
CA LYS A 111 7.23 5.23 -4.85
C LYS A 111 7.80 4.83 -3.49
N ARG A 112 7.06 5.00 -2.40
CA ARG A 112 7.50 4.63 -1.04
C ARG A 112 7.32 3.15 -0.70
N ARG A 113 6.68 2.35 -1.59
CA ARG A 113 6.39 0.94 -1.34
C ARG A 113 7.64 0.07 -1.42
N ASP A 114 7.50 -1.20 -0.99
CA ASP A 114 8.62 -2.15 -0.91
C ASP A 114 9.06 -2.68 -2.28
N LEU A 115 8.24 -3.51 -2.91
CA LEU A 115 8.54 -4.16 -4.19
C LEU A 115 7.67 -3.60 -5.31
N THR A 116 8.20 -3.60 -6.51
CA THR A 116 7.50 -3.11 -7.72
C THR A 116 6.18 -3.83 -7.98
N ILE A 117 6.10 -5.13 -7.69
CA ILE A 117 4.88 -5.92 -7.79
C ILE A 117 3.75 -5.45 -6.86
N ASN A 118 4.09 -4.72 -5.79
CA ASN A 118 3.15 -4.13 -4.82
C ASN A 118 2.95 -2.62 -5.06
N ALA A 119 3.62 -2.05 -6.08
CA ALA A 119 3.60 -0.62 -6.42
C ALA A 119 2.85 -0.35 -7.72
N ILE A 120 1.72 -1.01 -7.87
CA ILE A 120 0.78 -0.85 -8.99
C ILE A 120 -0.54 -0.35 -8.38
N ALA A 121 -1.20 0.57 -9.08
CA ALA A 121 -2.54 1.03 -8.73
C ALA A 121 -3.51 0.81 -9.88
N GLU A 122 -4.79 0.67 -9.55
CA GLU A 122 -5.89 0.63 -10.51
C GLU A 122 -6.97 1.61 -10.09
N ASN A 123 -7.34 2.53 -10.97
CA ASN A 123 -8.43 3.47 -10.70
C ASN A 123 -9.74 2.70 -10.54
N VAL A 124 -10.44 2.91 -9.42
CA VAL A 124 -11.67 2.16 -9.06
C VAL A 124 -12.78 2.35 -10.10
N LEU A 125 -12.90 3.55 -10.70
CA LEU A 125 -13.98 3.88 -11.62
C LEU A 125 -13.66 3.59 -13.08
N THR A 126 -12.41 3.81 -13.50
CA THR A 126 -12.03 3.68 -14.92
C THR A 126 -11.34 2.37 -15.25
N GLY A 127 -10.83 1.66 -14.24
CA GLY A 127 -10.00 0.46 -14.43
C GLY A 127 -8.60 0.78 -15.00
N GLU A 128 -8.22 2.05 -15.11
CA GLU A 128 -6.90 2.46 -15.58
C GLU A 128 -5.82 1.97 -14.63
N ILE A 129 -4.82 1.29 -15.20
CA ILE A 129 -3.65 0.79 -14.45
C ILE A 129 -2.55 1.84 -14.46
N ILE A 130 -2.06 2.18 -13.27
CA ILE A 130 -0.92 3.08 -13.05
C ILE A 130 0.24 2.24 -12.54
N ASP A 131 1.26 2.07 -13.37
CA ASP A 131 2.43 1.22 -13.11
C ASP A 131 3.75 1.93 -13.45
N PRO A 132 4.16 2.94 -12.67
CA PRO A 132 5.37 3.73 -12.95
C PRO A 132 6.67 2.98 -12.73
N PHE A 133 6.63 1.78 -12.11
CA PHE A 133 7.81 1.02 -11.70
C PHE A 133 7.91 -0.35 -12.38
N ASN A 134 7.19 -0.57 -13.49
CA ASN A 134 7.18 -1.83 -14.26
C ASN A 134 6.78 -3.06 -13.43
N GLY A 135 5.87 -2.90 -12.48
CA GLY A 135 5.42 -3.99 -11.62
C GLY A 135 4.75 -5.12 -12.40
N ARG A 136 3.97 -4.81 -13.44
CA ARG A 136 3.35 -5.79 -14.34
C ARG A 136 4.39 -6.67 -15.04
N PHE A 137 5.43 -6.03 -15.61
CA PHE A 137 6.54 -6.76 -16.23
C PHE A 137 7.23 -7.68 -15.22
N HIS A 138 7.44 -7.21 -13.98
CA HIS A 138 8.05 -8.01 -12.92
C HIS A 138 7.16 -9.17 -12.45
N ILE A 139 5.84 -8.99 -12.44
CA ILE A 139 4.86 -10.07 -12.18
C ILE A 139 4.99 -11.15 -13.27
N GLU A 140 4.89 -10.76 -14.54
CA GLU A 140 4.92 -11.69 -15.69
C GLU A 140 6.22 -12.50 -15.77
N ASN A 141 7.35 -11.88 -15.40
CA ASN A 141 8.68 -12.48 -15.44
C ASN A 141 9.16 -13.06 -14.11
N LYS A 142 8.28 -13.10 -13.10
CA LYS A 142 8.60 -13.58 -11.74
C LYS A 142 9.83 -12.90 -11.12
N VAL A 143 9.97 -11.59 -11.27
CA VAL A 143 11.10 -10.81 -10.77
C VAL A 143 10.74 -10.11 -9.48
N ALA A 144 11.59 -10.21 -8.43
CA ALA A 144 11.54 -9.37 -7.27
C ALA A 144 12.50 -8.19 -7.43
N HIS A 145 11.96 -6.96 -7.46
CA HIS A 145 12.72 -5.72 -7.54
C HIS A 145 12.16 -4.67 -6.58
N TYR A 146 13.02 -3.88 -5.93
CA TYR A 146 12.59 -2.79 -5.06
C TYR A 146 12.12 -1.58 -5.89
N VAL A 147 11.25 -0.76 -5.28
CA VAL A 147 10.68 0.41 -5.99
C VAL A 147 11.68 1.56 -6.06
N SER A 148 12.27 1.93 -4.94
CA SER A 148 13.15 3.11 -4.81
C SER A 148 14.10 2.95 -3.62
N SER A 149 14.95 3.97 -3.39
CA SER A 149 15.81 4.04 -2.19
C SER A 149 15.04 4.07 -0.87
N ALA A 150 13.75 4.44 -0.90
CA ALA A 150 12.85 4.35 0.25
C ALA A 150 12.76 2.92 0.82
N PHE A 151 13.13 1.89 0.05
CA PHE A 151 13.25 0.52 0.54
C PHE A 151 14.12 0.42 1.79
N MET A 152 15.18 1.23 1.87
CA MET A 152 16.13 1.24 3.00
C MET A 152 15.55 1.82 4.30
N GLU A 153 14.40 2.48 4.23
CA GLU A 153 13.81 3.19 5.37
C GLU A 153 13.11 2.27 6.37
N ASP A 154 12.79 1.03 5.96
CA ASP A 154 12.14 0.04 6.82
C ASP A 154 12.80 -1.34 6.66
N THR A 155 13.58 -1.73 7.65
CA THR A 155 14.30 -3.02 7.65
C THR A 155 13.38 -4.23 7.65
N LEU A 156 12.10 -4.10 8.06
CA LEU A 156 11.10 -5.16 7.93
C LEU A 156 10.85 -5.56 6.47
N ARG A 157 11.14 -4.68 5.51
CA ARG A 157 11.01 -4.97 4.07
C ARG A 157 11.88 -6.14 3.62
N VAL A 158 12.98 -6.42 4.32
CA VAL A 158 13.81 -7.62 4.05
C VAL A 158 13.02 -8.90 4.31
N LEU A 159 12.34 -8.99 5.46
CA LEU A 159 11.50 -10.16 5.80
C LEU A 159 10.30 -10.26 4.85
N ARG A 160 9.64 -9.13 4.56
CA ARG A 160 8.54 -9.07 3.59
C ARG A 160 8.98 -9.53 2.21
N THR A 161 10.19 -9.11 1.76
CA THR A 161 10.78 -9.53 0.48
C THR A 161 11.00 -11.03 0.47
N ALA A 162 11.57 -11.62 1.52
CA ALA A 162 11.76 -13.07 1.63
C ALA A 162 10.43 -13.82 1.52
N ARG A 163 9.39 -13.34 2.22
CA ARG A 163 8.04 -13.91 2.15
C ARG A 163 7.45 -13.83 0.73
N PHE A 164 7.53 -12.69 0.06
CA PHE A 164 7.00 -12.56 -1.31
C PHE A 164 7.78 -13.41 -2.32
N ILE A 165 9.11 -13.50 -2.18
CA ILE A 165 9.94 -14.38 -3.01
C ILE A 165 9.47 -15.83 -2.84
N ALA A 166 9.29 -16.31 -1.61
CA ALA A 166 8.84 -17.66 -1.34
C ALA A 166 7.39 -17.91 -1.82
N ARG A 167 6.48 -16.98 -1.52
CA ARG A 167 5.05 -17.13 -1.86
C ARG A 167 4.78 -17.15 -3.36
N PHE A 168 5.49 -16.32 -4.12
CA PHE A 168 5.24 -16.12 -5.57
C PHE A 168 6.35 -16.68 -6.46
N GLU A 169 7.32 -17.41 -5.88
CA GLU A 169 8.46 -18.00 -6.60
C GLU A 169 9.23 -16.97 -7.44
N LEU A 170 9.49 -15.80 -6.85
CA LEU A 170 10.15 -14.71 -7.57
C LEU A 170 11.66 -14.88 -7.56
N VAL A 171 12.32 -14.37 -8.61
CA VAL A 171 13.78 -14.30 -8.70
C VAL A 171 14.24 -12.89 -8.31
N PRO A 172 14.99 -12.72 -7.22
CA PRO A 172 15.46 -11.40 -6.80
C PRO A 172 16.55 -10.88 -7.73
N THR A 173 16.46 -9.59 -8.07
CA THR A 173 17.55 -8.92 -8.81
C THR A 173 18.80 -8.78 -7.95
N SER A 174 19.99 -8.73 -8.58
CA SER A 174 21.27 -8.53 -7.87
C SER A 174 21.29 -7.24 -7.05
N SER A 175 20.63 -6.18 -7.54
CA SER A 175 20.50 -4.91 -6.82
C SER A 175 19.62 -5.04 -5.56
N LEU A 176 18.52 -5.78 -5.61
CA LEU A 176 17.69 -6.06 -4.44
C LEU A 176 18.46 -6.88 -3.39
N ILE A 177 19.21 -7.90 -3.82
CA ILE A 177 20.06 -8.70 -2.91
C ILE A 177 21.08 -7.79 -2.21
N THR A 178 21.75 -6.91 -2.97
CA THR A 178 22.72 -5.96 -2.41
C THR A 178 22.04 -5.00 -1.42
N MET A 179 20.85 -4.49 -1.76
CA MET A 179 20.05 -3.62 -0.90
C MET A 179 19.73 -4.32 0.43
N CYS A 180 19.23 -5.55 0.38
CA CYS A 180 18.90 -6.34 1.57
C CYS A 180 20.12 -6.63 2.45
N LYS A 181 21.29 -6.94 1.85
CA LYS A 181 22.53 -7.18 2.61
C LYS A 181 23.03 -5.96 3.37
N ASN A 182 22.76 -4.77 2.87
CA ASN A 182 23.18 -3.51 3.50
C ASN A 182 22.23 -3.06 4.63
N LEU A 183 21.03 -3.64 4.73
CA LEU A 183 20.08 -3.37 5.80
C LEU A 183 20.40 -4.23 7.02
N LYS A 184 20.67 -3.57 8.16
CA LYS A 184 20.83 -4.27 9.44
C LYS A 184 19.47 -4.28 10.15
N PRO A 185 18.95 -5.43 10.60
CA PRO A 185 17.65 -5.55 11.25
C PRO A 185 17.70 -5.09 12.72
N THR A 186 18.27 -3.92 13.00
CA THR A 186 18.58 -3.47 14.37
C THR A 186 17.41 -2.79 15.07
N ASP A 187 16.39 -2.33 14.33
CA ASP A 187 15.34 -1.45 14.88
C ASP A 187 13.92 -1.93 14.59
N ILE A 188 13.71 -3.23 14.49
CA ILE A 188 12.39 -3.82 14.27
C ILE A 188 11.87 -4.37 15.60
N SER A 189 10.65 -3.97 16.00
CA SER A 189 10.02 -4.57 17.18
C SER A 189 9.72 -6.06 16.95
N ASN A 190 9.89 -6.86 18.01
CA ASN A 190 9.60 -8.31 17.96
C ASN A 190 8.17 -8.60 17.52
N GLU A 191 7.22 -7.72 17.86
CA GLU A 191 5.82 -7.83 17.42
C GLU A 191 5.69 -7.76 15.90
N ARG A 192 6.34 -6.79 15.24
CA ARG A 192 6.30 -6.65 13.78
C ARG A 192 6.97 -7.83 13.08
N VAL A 193 8.09 -8.33 13.62
CA VAL A 193 8.75 -9.54 13.12
C VAL A 193 7.81 -10.73 13.28
N GLY A 194 7.21 -10.90 14.44
CA GLY A 194 6.26 -11.99 14.70
C GLY A 194 5.07 -11.97 13.75
N MET A 195 4.44 -10.80 13.54
CA MET A 195 3.35 -10.66 12.58
C MET A 195 3.75 -11.01 11.14
N GLU A 196 4.96 -10.64 10.71
CA GLU A 196 5.43 -10.96 9.36
C GLU A 196 5.75 -12.46 9.20
N LEU A 197 6.32 -13.08 10.23
CA LEU A 197 6.56 -14.53 10.26
C LEU A 197 5.25 -15.32 10.24
N MET A 198 4.23 -14.91 11.01
CA MET A 198 2.91 -15.57 11.00
C MET A 198 2.24 -15.55 9.61
N LYS A 199 2.58 -14.60 8.76
CA LYS A 199 2.07 -14.55 7.37
C LYS A 199 2.83 -15.47 6.41
N MET A 200 3.88 -16.16 6.86
CA MET A 200 4.64 -17.12 6.06
C MET A 200 4.08 -18.54 6.15
N PHE A 201 3.31 -18.81 7.19
CA PHE A 201 2.69 -20.11 7.49
C PHE A 201 1.16 -20.02 7.39
#